data_0a08d7a896c03af1b89c719dd3d1da49
#
_entry.id   0a08d7a896c03af1b89c719dd3d1da49
#
_cell.length_a   1.000
_cell.length_b   1.000
_cell.length_c   1.000
_cell.angle_alpha   90.00
_cell.angle_beta   90.00
_cell.angle_gamma   90.00
#
_symmetry.space_group_name_H-M   'P 1'
#
loop_
_entity.id
_entity.type
_entity.pdbx_description
1 polymer ?
#
loop_
_entity_poly.entity_id
_entity_poly.type
_entity_poly.pdbx_seq_one_letter_code
_entity_poly.pdbx_strand_id
1 'polypeptide(L)'
;EMCIRDSYTTAVFSNVTFIGPLGRDANFVNNESYITGGSFNPNNGSALGKFQSAMQIRRSSRLNCFNSVAVGYPVGLIIDGEKGNTVEMTKAGNIKLENIWFAGMTAVGSDANKIYDDVLYDAVNKQIIDAGQESYSSTFFKAQKGNKVLTDVNELKFKDGRNIGVNYMPDAGSPVLTAASFNDALLSSGFEKVEYIGAFGTDDNWLDSWTNFDPCL
;
A
#
# COMPACT_ATOMS: atom_id res chain seq x y z
N GLU A 1 -21.34 -9.37 -19.14
CA GLU A 1 -19.97 -9.86 -18.84
C GLU A 1 -19.14 -9.76 -20.11
N MET A 2 -18.37 -8.69 -20.26
CA MET A 2 -17.34 -8.68 -21.30
C MET A 2 -16.18 -9.55 -20.83
N CYS A 3 -16.11 -10.77 -21.30
CA CYS A 3 -14.94 -11.61 -21.14
C CYS A 3 -13.85 -11.12 -22.11
N ILE A 4 -13.05 -10.17 -21.68
CA ILE A 4 -11.77 -9.89 -22.34
C ILE A 4 -10.84 -11.01 -21.91
N ARG A 5 -10.76 -12.06 -22.72
CA ARG A 5 -9.97 -13.27 -22.39
C ARG A 5 -8.52 -13.20 -22.85
N ASP A 6 -8.12 -12.21 -23.63
CA ASP A 6 -6.90 -12.30 -24.42
C ASP A 6 -5.72 -11.47 -23.93
N SER A 7 -5.88 -10.55 -22.97
CA SER A 7 -4.76 -9.84 -22.39
C SER A 7 -4.96 -9.51 -20.93
N TYR A 8 -3.97 -9.83 -20.13
CA TYR A 8 -3.92 -9.41 -18.72
C TYR A 8 -3.26 -8.03 -18.62
N THR A 9 -3.74 -7.22 -17.69
CA THR A 9 -3.05 -5.98 -17.35
C THR A 9 -1.72 -6.31 -16.67
N THR A 10 -0.62 -5.91 -17.28
CA THR A 10 0.74 -6.15 -16.81
C THR A 10 1.48 -4.84 -16.56
N ALA A 11 0.85 -3.93 -15.83
CA ALA A 11 1.46 -2.64 -15.52
C ALA A 11 2.68 -2.82 -14.60
N VAL A 12 3.71 -2.01 -14.84
CA VAL A 12 4.92 -1.93 -14.00
C VAL A 12 5.04 -0.51 -13.46
N PHE A 13 5.13 -0.40 -12.15
CA PHE A 13 5.31 0.87 -11.44
C PHE A 13 6.60 0.83 -10.64
N SER A 14 7.27 1.94 -10.53
CA SER A 14 8.41 2.13 -9.63
C SER A 14 8.35 3.50 -8.97
N ASN A 15 8.91 3.61 -7.78
CA ASN A 15 9.07 4.87 -7.05
C ASN A 15 7.74 5.59 -6.79
N VAL A 16 6.76 4.86 -6.23
CA VAL A 16 5.46 5.41 -5.83
C VAL A 16 5.44 5.64 -4.32
N THR A 17 4.82 6.72 -3.89
CA THR A 17 4.50 6.98 -2.48
C THR A 17 3.00 6.98 -2.28
N PHE A 18 2.49 6.07 -1.47
CA PHE A 18 1.09 5.95 -1.10
C PHE A 18 0.88 6.50 0.30
N ILE A 19 0.01 7.49 0.46
CA ILE A 19 -0.26 8.08 1.76
C ILE A 19 -1.68 7.77 2.18
N GLY A 20 -1.80 7.00 3.25
CA GLY A 20 -3.07 6.66 3.86
C GLY A 20 -3.50 7.65 4.94
N PRO A 21 -4.71 7.45 5.48
CA PRO A 21 -5.31 8.40 6.43
C PRO A 21 -4.50 8.55 7.72
N LEU A 22 -3.92 7.47 8.25
CA LEU A 22 -3.06 7.51 9.44
C LEU A 22 -1.70 8.18 9.18
N GLY A 23 -1.25 8.23 7.93
CA GLY A 23 -0.09 9.01 7.52
C GLY A 23 -0.37 10.52 7.62
N ARG A 24 -1.61 10.92 7.45
CA ARG A 24 -2.07 12.31 7.50
C ARG A 24 -2.52 12.76 8.88
N ASP A 25 -3.30 11.94 9.54
CA ASP A 25 -3.84 12.21 10.86
C ASP A 25 -3.58 11.02 11.78
N ALA A 26 -2.69 11.20 12.73
CA ALA A 26 -2.35 10.16 13.71
C ALA A 26 -3.55 9.73 14.56
N ASN A 27 -4.55 10.60 14.69
CA ASN A 27 -5.76 10.35 15.45
C ASN A 27 -6.91 9.82 14.58
N PHE A 28 -6.65 9.57 13.29
CA PHE A 28 -7.68 8.99 12.42
C PHE A 28 -8.15 7.65 12.99
N VAL A 29 -9.45 7.55 13.16
CA VAL A 29 -10.09 6.29 13.58
C VAL A 29 -10.94 5.78 12.44
N ASN A 30 -10.64 4.57 12.00
CA ASN A 30 -11.47 3.86 11.05
C ASN A 30 -12.73 3.35 11.77
N ASN A 31 -13.65 4.25 12.06
CA ASN A 31 -14.83 4.02 12.87
C ASN A 31 -15.89 3.22 12.11
N GLU A 32 -17.00 2.90 12.81
CA GLU A 32 -18.07 2.07 12.26
C GLU A 32 -18.60 2.57 10.90
N SER A 33 -18.69 3.87 10.69
CA SER A 33 -19.16 4.44 9.41
C SER A 33 -18.17 4.18 8.27
N TYR A 34 -16.90 4.01 8.57
CA TYR A 34 -15.88 3.62 7.61
C TYR A 34 -15.75 2.11 7.49
N ILE A 35 -15.92 1.35 8.55
CA ILE A 35 -15.74 -0.10 8.62
C ILE A 35 -16.97 -0.82 8.09
N THR A 36 -18.15 -0.55 8.68
CA THR A 36 -19.41 -1.18 8.27
C THR A 36 -20.02 -0.50 7.05
N GLY A 37 -19.67 0.77 6.86
CA GLY A 37 -19.94 1.53 5.66
C GLY A 37 -21.39 1.87 5.40
N GLY A 38 -22.31 1.39 6.18
CA GLY A 38 -23.72 1.56 5.89
C GLY A 38 -24.03 1.26 4.41
N SER A 39 -24.84 2.09 3.78
CA SER A 39 -25.17 1.96 2.36
C SER A 39 -24.00 2.31 1.40
N PHE A 40 -22.92 2.83 1.90
CA PHE A 40 -21.75 3.26 1.10
C PHE A 40 -20.57 2.31 1.17
N ASN A 41 -20.65 1.22 1.92
CA ASN A 41 -19.59 0.23 1.92
C ASN A 41 -19.69 -0.65 0.68
N PRO A 42 -18.82 -0.48 -0.32
CA PRO A 42 -18.90 -1.28 -1.56
C PRO A 42 -18.60 -2.76 -1.32
N ASN A 43 -18.02 -3.11 -0.19
CA ASN A 43 -17.58 -4.47 0.13
C ASN A 43 -18.49 -5.16 1.14
N ASN A 44 -19.70 -4.75 1.24
CA ASN A 44 -20.77 -5.36 2.01
C ASN A 44 -20.33 -6.46 2.98
N GLY A 45 -19.97 -6.07 4.19
CA GLY A 45 -19.48 -6.99 5.24
C GLY A 45 -17.95 -7.06 5.38
N SER A 46 -17.17 -6.26 4.67
CA SER A 46 -15.77 -6.11 4.96
C SER A 46 -15.56 -5.32 6.26
N ALA A 47 -14.77 -5.87 7.16
CA ALA A 47 -14.35 -5.19 8.39
C ALA A 47 -13.31 -4.07 8.16
N LEU A 48 -12.83 -3.89 6.93
CA LEU A 48 -11.72 -3.00 6.62
C LEU A 48 -12.12 -1.55 6.35
N GLY A 49 -13.42 -1.27 6.14
CA GLY A 49 -13.93 0.08 5.92
C GLY A 49 -13.61 0.68 4.55
N LYS A 50 -13.75 2.00 4.42
CA LYS A 50 -13.56 2.73 3.15
C LYS A 50 -12.09 2.85 2.76
N PHE A 51 -11.21 3.05 3.72
CA PHE A 51 -9.75 3.15 3.52
C PHE A 51 -9.11 1.80 3.80
N GLN A 52 -9.36 0.82 2.95
CA GLN A 52 -9.03 -0.56 3.23
C GLN A 52 -7.54 -0.84 3.20
N SER A 53 -6.89 -0.56 2.09
CA SER A 53 -5.49 -0.95 1.90
C SER A 53 -4.73 0.02 1.02
N ALA A 54 -3.42 0.03 1.15
CA ALA A 54 -2.54 0.75 0.24
C ALA A 54 -2.57 0.12 -1.17
N MET A 55 -2.64 -1.20 -1.22
CA MET A 55 -2.70 -1.95 -2.48
C MET A 55 -3.77 -3.04 -2.40
N GLN A 56 -4.68 -3.06 -3.37
CA GLN A 56 -5.59 -4.19 -3.59
C GLN A 56 -5.40 -4.70 -5.02
N ILE A 57 -4.89 -5.91 -5.15
CA ILE A 57 -4.65 -6.57 -6.43
C ILE A 57 -5.72 -7.64 -6.61
N ARG A 58 -6.49 -7.56 -7.69
CA ARG A 58 -7.68 -8.37 -7.89
C ARG A 58 -7.90 -8.76 -9.35
N ARG A 59 -8.83 -9.70 -9.58
CA ARG A 59 -9.34 -10.07 -10.92
C ARG A 59 -8.26 -10.46 -11.91
N SER A 60 -7.32 -11.30 -11.47
CA SER A 60 -6.21 -11.82 -12.29
C SER A 60 -5.26 -10.74 -12.82
N SER A 61 -5.22 -9.56 -12.20
CA SER A 61 -4.22 -8.54 -12.53
C SER A 61 -2.80 -9.08 -12.35
N ARG A 62 -1.89 -8.63 -13.18
CA ARG A 62 -0.45 -8.93 -13.12
C ARG A 62 0.33 -7.64 -12.84
N LEU A 63 -0.12 -6.89 -11.86
CA LEU A 63 0.54 -5.66 -11.41
C LEU A 63 1.92 -5.96 -10.84
N ASN A 64 2.92 -5.21 -11.27
CA ASN A 64 4.25 -5.22 -10.69
C ASN A 64 4.55 -3.84 -10.10
N CYS A 65 5.06 -3.81 -8.88
CA CYS A 65 5.42 -2.56 -8.20
C CYS A 65 6.76 -2.73 -7.50
N PHE A 66 7.61 -1.70 -7.65
CA PHE A 66 8.98 -1.71 -7.15
C PHE A 66 9.32 -0.39 -6.45
N ASN A 67 10.34 -0.41 -5.60
CA ASN A 67 10.96 0.79 -5.03
C ASN A 67 9.96 1.81 -4.46
N SER A 68 8.95 1.33 -3.74
CA SER A 68 7.82 2.16 -3.35
C SER A 68 7.63 2.20 -1.83
N VAL A 69 6.94 3.23 -1.35
CA VAL A 69 6.63 3.41 0.07
C VAL A 69 5.13 3.56 0.24
N ALA A 70 4.56 2.89 1.22
CA ALA A 70 3.18 3.12 1.63
C ALA A 70 3.10 3.42 3.12
N VAL A 71 2.28 4.41 3.49
CA VAL A 71 2.26 4.99 4.83
C VAL A 71 0.85 5.07 5.36
N GLY A 72 0.63 4.54 6.57
CA GLY A 72 -0.54 4.85 7.38
C GLY A 72 -1.88 4.39 6.81
N TYR A 73 -1.94 3.19 6.23
CA TYR A 73 -3.19 2.52 5.87
C TYR A 73 -3.61 1.51 6.95
N PRO A 74 -4.91 1.20 7.06
CA PRO A 74 -5.36 0.09 7.90
C PRO A 74 -4.70 -1.23 7.51
N VAL A 75 -4.60 -1.50 6.21
CA VAL A 75 -3.95 -2.70 5.65
C VAL A 75 -2.96 -2.30 4.57
N GLY A 76 -1.81 -2.93 4.52
CA GLY A 76 -0.81 -2.70 3.47
C GLY A 76 -1.24 -3.33 2.14
N LEU A 77 -1.49 -4.63 2.13
CA LEU A 77 -1.76 -5.39 0.90
C LEU A 77 -3.00 -6.28 1.02
N ILE A 78 -3.81 -6.29 -0.04
CA ILE A 78 -4.86 -7.30 -0.26
C ILE A 78 -4.61 -7.99 -1.61
N ILE A 79 -4.32 -9.28 -1.57
CA ILE A 79 -4.39 -10.16 -2.74
C ILE A 79 -5.81 -10.73 -2.77
N ASP A 80 -6.65 -10.11 -3.58
CA ASP A 80 -8.07 -10.45 -3.66
C ASP A 80 -8.27 -11.68 -4.55
N GLY A 81 -8.51 -12.81 -3.91
CA GLY A 81 -8.80 -14.09 -4.55
C GLY A 81 -10.29 -14.37 -4.76
N GLU A 82 -11.20 -13.44 -4.40
CA GLU A 82 -12.64 -13.66 -4.48
C GLU A 82 -13.13 -13.92 -5.91
N LYS A 83 -12.56 -13.20 -6.86
CA LYS A 83 -12.88 -13.35 -8.29
C LYS A 83 -11.62 -13.33 -9.15
N GLY A 84 -11.56 -14.30 -10.06
CA GLY A 84 -10.39 -14.50 -10.91
C GLY A 84 -9.29 -15.30 -10.20
N ASN A 85 -8.11 -15.32 -10.80
CA ASN A 85 -6.99 -16.17 -10.39
C ASN A 85 -5.83 -15.36 -9.80
N THR A 86 -6.10 -14.32 -9.01
CA THR A 86 -5.05 -13.39 -8.52
C THR A 86 -4.01 -14.12 -7.68
N VAL A 87 -4.45 -15.00 -6.78
CA VAL A 87 -3.54 -15.83 -5.96
C VAL A 87 -2.66 -16.72 -6.83
N GLU A 88 -3.21 -17.32 -7.88
CA GLU A 88 -2.41 -18.13 -8.79
C GLU A 88 -1.42 -17.28 -9.61
N MET A 89 -1.75 -16.03 -9.92
CA MET A 89 -0.82 -15.10 -10.55
C MET A 89 0.39 -14.80 -9.66
N THR A 90 0.21 -14.66 -8.34
CA THR A 90 1.33 -14.50 -7.41
C THR A 90 2.20 -15.75 -7.35
N LYS A 91 1.60 -16.93 -7.26
CA LYS A 91 2.32 -18.22 -7.22
C LYS A 91 3.10 -18.49 -8.50
N ALA A 92 2.58 -18.05 -9.63
CA ALA A 92 3.24 -18.15 -10.93
C ALA A 92 4.33 -17.11 -11.17
N GLY A 93 4.58 -16.20 -10.24
CA GLY A 93 5.57 -15.12 -10.36
C GLY A 93 5.18 -14.01 -11.34
N ASN A 94 3.89 -13.92 -11.70
CA ASN A 94 3.37 -12.88 -12.58
C ASN A 94 3.10 -11.55 -11.85
N ILE A 95 3.13 -11.54 -10.52
CA ILE A 95 3.01 -10.36 -9.67
C ILE A 95 4.28 -10.27 -8.84
N LYS A 96 4.97 -9.15 -8.96
CA LYS A 96 6.16 -8.83 -8.18
C LYS A 96 5.90 -7.56 -7.41
N LEU A 97 6.08 -7.62 -6.10
CA LEU A 97 6.02 -6.48 -5.19
C LEU A 97 7.34 -6.43 -4.44
N GLU A 98 8.36 -5.87 -5.07
CA GLU A 98 9.73 -5.92 -4.55
C GLU A 98 10.21 -4.55 -4.11
N ASN A 99 10.95 -4.54 -3.01
CA ASN A 99 11.52 -3.32 -2.44
C ASN A 99 10.44 -2.27 -2.10
N ILE A 100 9.35 -2.74 -1.49
CA ILE A 100 8.25 -1.91 -1.01
C ILE A 100 8.31 -1.84 0.51
N TRP A 101 8.25 -0.65 1.04
CA TRP A 101 8.27 -0.43 2.49
C TRP A 101 6.90 0.04 2.97
N PHE A 102 6.33 -0.70 3.90
CA PHE A 102 5.12 -0.32 4.62
C PHE A 102 5.48 0.30 5.95
N ALA A 103 4.89 1.45 6.29
CA ALA A 103 5.12 2.12 7.56
C ALA A 103 3.81 2.53 8.23
N GLY A 104 3.65 2.21 9.51
CA GLY A 104 2.48 2.57 10.30
C GLY A 104 1.17 1.96 9.80
N MET A 105 1.21 0.72 9.31
CA MET A 105 0.02 -0.05 8.97
C MET A 105 -0.58 -0.68 10.23
N THR A 106 -1.91 -0.78 10.30
CA THR A 106 -2.57 -1.56 11.36
C THR A 106 -2.31 -3.05 11.14
N ALA A 107 -2.36 -3.51 9.88
CA ALA A 107 -1.98 -4.85 9.49
C ALA A 107 -1.19 -4.85 8.18
N VAL A 108 -0.31 -5.83 8.00
CA VAL A 108 0.49 -5.96 6.77
C VAL A 108 -0.39 -6.36 5.60
N GLY A 109 -1.31 -7.29 5.81
CA GLY A 109 -2.18 -7.79 4.76
C GLY A 109 -3.52 -8.29 5.26
N SER A 110 -4.39 -8.57 4.31
CA SER A 110 -5.66 -9.24 4.51
C SER A 110 -6.08 -9.94 3.21
N ASP A 111 -6.90 -10.98 3.31
CA ASP A 111 -7.42 -11.71 2.15
C ASP A 111 -8.89 -11.39 1.94
N ALA A 112 -9.26 -10.94 0.74
CA ALA A 112 -10.64 -10.53 0.45
C ALA A 112 -11.65 -11.68 0.56
N ASN A 113 -11.20 -12.90 0.36
CA ASN A 113 -12.02 -14.10 0.58
C ASN A 113 -12.13 -14.50 2.05
N LYS A 114 -11.52 -13.76 2.96
CA LYS A 114 -11.60 -13.92 4.42
C LYS A 114 -11.20 -15.30 4.95
N ILE A 115 -10.41 -16.03 4.23
CA ILE A 115 -9.91 -17.33 4.70
C ILE A 115 -8.88 -17.13 5.81
N TYR A 116 -8.02 -16.13 5.66
CA TYR A 116 -7.02 -15.70 6.64
C TYR A 116 -6.86 -14.19 6.54
N ASP A 117 -7.44 -13.47 7.48
CA ASP A 117 -7.28 -12.02 7.60
C ASP A 117 -6.31 -11.71 8.73
N ASP A 118 -5.40 -10.78 8.54
CA ASP A 118 -4.53 -10.29 9.62
C ASP A 118 -5.33 -9.42 10.62
N VAL A 119 -6.50 -8.97 10.22
CA VAL A 119 -7.34 -8.10 11.05
C VAL A 119 -8.75 -8.64 11.23
N LEU A 120 -9.30 -8.36 12.42
CA LEU A 120 -10.71 -8.59 12.76
C LEU A 120 -11.35 -7.27 13.17
N TYR A 121 -12.67 -7.20 13.06
CA TYR A 121 -13.46 -6.11 13.61
C TYR A 121 -13.98 -6.45 15.00
N ASP A 122 -13.54 -5.70 16.00
CA ASP A 122 -14.11 -5.76 17.35
C ASP A 122 -15.37 -4.89 17.39
N ALA A 123 -16.52 -5.54 17.39
CA ALA A 123 -17.84 -4.89 17.39
C ALA A 123 -18.13 -4.19 18.73
N VAL A 124 -17.48 -4.57 19.83
CA VAL A 124 -17.70 -3.97 21.15
C VAL A 124 -17.00 -2.61 21.23
N ASN A 125 -15.72 -2.60 20.86
CA ASN A 125 -14.89 -1.39 20.89
C ASN A 125 -14.91 -0.62 19.58
N LYS A 126 -15.61 -1.13 18.56
CA LYS A 126 -15.77 -0.52 17.22
C LYS A 126 -14.44 -0.18 16.54
N GLN A 127 -13.49 -1.08 16.60
CA GLN A 127 -12.16 -0.89 16.04
C GLN A 127 -11.65 -2.13 15.30
N ILE A 128 -10.67 -1.94 14.43
CA ILE A 128 -9.92 -3.02 13.82
C ILE A 128 -8.85 -3.50 14.82
N ILE A 129 -8.77 -4.81 15.01
CA ILE A 129 -7.78 -5.45 15.88
C ILE A 129 -6.98 -6.49 15.10
N ASP A 130 -5.82 -6.85 15.62
CA ASP A 130 -5.02 -7.96 15.10
C ASP A 130 -5.77 -9.28 15.26
N ALA A 131 -5.83 -10.08 14.22
CA ALA A 131 -6.48 -11.39 14.23
C ALA A 131 -5.61 -12.48 14.89
N GLY A 132 -4.34 -12.20 15.14
CA GLY A 132 -3.38 -13.18 15.68
C GLY A 132 -2.99 -14.28 14.69
N GLN A 133 -3.31 -14.11 13.42
CA GLN A 133 -2.93 -15.02 12.33
C GLN A 133 -2.55 -14.25 11.10
N GLU A 134 -1.69 -14.84 10.29
CA GLU A 134 -1.15 -14.20 9.10
C GLU A 134 -1.93 -14.60 7.85
N SER A 135 -2.35 -13.61 7.07
CA SER A 135 -2.99 -13.82 5.77
C SER A 135 -1.99 -14.28 4.71
N TYR A 136 -2.53 -14.84 3.63
CA TYR A 136 -1.72 -15.11 2.43
C TYR A 136 -1.05 -13.85 1.90
N SER A 137 -1.76 -12.72 1.89
CA SER A 137 -1.26 -11.43 1.44
C SER A 137 -0.04 -10.97 2.23
N SER A 138 -0.08 -11.09 3.56
CA SER A 138 1.07 -10.79 4.43
C SER A 138 2.25 -11.71 4.16
N THR A 139 2.01 -13.01 4.12
CA THR A 139 3.05 -14.01 3.84
C THR A 139 3.70 -13.74 2.48
N PHE A 140 2.88 -13.48 1.46
CA PHE A 140 3.37 -13.13 0.12
C PHE A 140 4.25 -11.87 0.15
N PHE A 141 3.77 -10.79 0.79
CA PHE A 141 4.51 -9.54 0.87
C PHE A 141 5.87 -9.70 1.55
N LYS A 142 5.89 -10.37 2.70
CA LYS A 142 7.13 -10.59 3.48
C LYS A 142 8.14 -11.49 2.76
N ALA A 143 7.67 -12.39 1.91
CA ALA A 143 8.53 -13.26 1.11
C ALA A 143 9.17 -12.57 -0.10
N GLN A 144 8.65 -11.41 -0.52
CA GLN A 144 9.21 -10.67 -1.65
C GLN A 144 10.50 -9.96 -1.28
N LYS A 145 11.38 -9.82 -2.27
CA LYS A 145 12.72 -9.27 -2.08
C LYS A 145 12.69 -7.79 -1.68
N GLY A 146 13.44 -7.45 -0.64
CA GLY A 146 13.68 -6.06 -0.22
C GLY A 146 12.50 -5.39 0.48
N ASN A 147 11.37 -6.08 0.65
CA ASN A 147 10.23 -5.53 1.36
C ASN A 147 10.52 -5.36 2.85
N LYS A 148 9.99 -4.29 3.42
CA LYS A 148 10.10 -4.01 4.86
C LYS A 148 8.76 -3.58 5.43
N VAL A 149 8.58 -3.88 6.71
CA VAL A 149 7.46 -3.39 7.52
C VAL A 149 8.05 -2.62 8.69
N LEU A 150 7.74 -1.33 8.74
CA LEU A 150 8.14 -0.41 9.80
C LEU A 150 6.92 -0.15 10.68
N THR A 151 7.11 -0.21 11.97
CA THR A 151 6.01 -0.02 12.93
C THR A 151 5.58 1.44 13.01
N ASP A 152 6.56 2.36 12.96
CA ASP A 152 6.31 3.79 13.06
C ASP A 152 6.61 4.50 11.72
N VAL A 153 5.70 5.37 11.31
CA VAL A 153 5.88 6.26 10.15
C VAL A 153 7.14 7.13 10.28
N ASN A 154 7.47 7.53 11.52
CA ASN A 154 8.65 8.36 11.80
C ASN A 154 9.98 7.67 11.46
N GLU A 155 10.01 6.35 11.34
CA GLU A 155 11.19 5.62 10.89
C GLU A 155 11.61 5.98 9.45
N LEU A 156 10.67 6.43 8.64
CA LEU A 156 10.95 6.93 7.28
C LEU A 156 11.65 8.28 7.25
N LYS A 157 11.60 9.06 8.33
CA LYS A 157 12.19 10.40 8.45
C LYS A 157 11.81 11.32 7.29
N PHE A 158 10.52 11.47 7.04
CA PHE A 158 10.03 12.49 6.12
C PHE A 158 10.02 13.87 6.79
N LYS A 159 10.34 14.91 6.00
CA LYS A 159 10.56 16.29 6.52
C LYS A 159 9.41 16.84 7.35
N ASP A 160 8.18 16.61 6.98
CA ASP A 160 7.00 17.13 7.68
C ASP A 160 6.30 16.08 8.55
N GLY A 161 6.91 14.93 8.75
CA GLY A 161 6.36 13.86 9.55
C GLY A 161 4.93 13.52 9.11
N ARG A 162 3.98 13.61 10.04
CA ARG A 162 2.56 13.34 9.79
C ARG A 162 1.76 14.56 9.34
N ASN A 163 2.31 15.75 9.49
CA ASN A 163 1.64 16.97 9.05
C ASN A 163 1.77 17.14 7.55
N ILE A 164 0.72 16.81 6.88
CA ILE A 164 0.63 16.91 5.45
C ILE A 164 0.21 18.31 5.08
N GLY A 165 1.09 19.19 5.22
CA GLY A 165 1.04 20.38 4.44
C GLY A 165 1.79 20.16 3.22
N VAL A 166 2.36 19.30 2.65
CA VAL A 166 2.97 19.47 1.31
C VAL A 166 4.33 18.79 1.07
N ASN A 167 4.98 18.26 2.09
CA ASN A 167 6.36 17.84 1.83
C ASN A 167 6.65 16.42 2.33
N TYR A 168 6.38 15.43 1.49
CA TYR A 168 6.77 14.03 1.73
C TYR A 168 8.21 13.72 1.35
N MET A 169 9.03 14.74 1.18
CA MET A 169 10.44 14.55 0.90
C MET A 169 11.14 13.94 2.12
N PRO A 170 12.01 12.98 1.90
CA PRO A 170 12.81 12.42 2.97
C PRO A 170 13.83 13.44 3.48
N ASP A 171 14.08 13.43 4.79
CA ASP A 171 15.23 14.13 5.38
C ASP A 171 16.55 13.50 4.97
N ALA A 172 17.63 14.25 5.06
CA ALA A 172 18.98 13.80 4.67
C ALA A 172 19.44 12.49 5.34
N GLY A 173 18.86 12.15 6.51
CA GLY A 173 19.15 10.90 7.23
C GLY A 173 18.08 9.82 7.02
N SER A 174 17.19 9.98 6.06
CA SER A 174 16.14 9.00 5.80
C SER A 174 16.70 7.71 5.19
N PRO A 175 16.28 6.55 5.69
CA PRO A 175 16.72 5.27 5.14
C PRO A 175 16.18 4.97 3.74
N VAL A 176 15.20 5.73 3.26
CA VAL A 176 14.63 5.54 1.92
C VAL A 176 15.55 6.05 0.82
N LEU A 177 16.49 6.96 1.13
CA LEU A 177 17.34 7.66 0.17
C LEU A 177 18.33 6.77 -0.58
N THR A 178 18.67 5.61 -0.01
CA THR A 178 19.67 4.69 -0.58
C THR A 178 19.13 3.27 -0.71
N ALA A 179 17.81 3.13 -0.77
CA ALA A 179 17.18 1.84 -0.68
C ALA A 179 16.70 1.27 -2.02
N ALA A 180 16.78 2.01 -3.12
CA ALA A 180 16.28 1.57 -4.41
C ALA A 180 17.11 0.44 -5.02
N SER A 181 16.43 -0.42 -5.78
CA SER A 181 17.05 -1.49 -6.56
C SER A 181 16.40 -1.58 -7.94
N PHE A 182 17.19 -1.49 -8.98
CA PHE A 182 16.77 -1.61 -10.38
C PHE A 182 17.32 -2.88 -11.04
N ASN A 183 17.53 -3.94 -10.25
CA ASN A 183 18.12 -5.18 -10.72
C ASN A 183 17.13 -6.13 -11.42
N ASP A 184 15.80 -5.88 -11.28
CA ASP A 184 14.80 -6.69 -11.97
C ASP A 184 14.74 -6.35 -13.47
N ALA A 185 14.56 -7.37 -14.30
CA ALA A 185 14.50 -7.22 -15.76
C ALA A 185 13.35 -6.29 -16.22
N LEU A 186 12.26 -6.21 -15.46
CA LEU A 186 11.14 -5.32 -15.75
C LEU A 186 11.50 -3.83 -15.61
N LEU A 187 12.59 -3.53 -14.91
CA LEU A 187 13.09 -2.16 -14.70
C LEU A 187 14.30 -1.83 -15.59
N SER A 188 14.64 -2.70 -16.53
CA SER A 188 15.82 -2.54 -17.39
C SER A 188 15.71 -1.36 -18.38
N SER A 189 14.49 -0.96 -18.73
CA SER A 189 14.22 0.15 -19.64
C SER A 189 12.95 0.88 -19.25
N GLY A 190 12.82 2.16 -19.66
CA GLY A 190 11.64 2.98 -19.41
C GLY A 190 11.56 3.60 -18.02
N PHE A 191 12.58 3.41 -17.19
CA PHE A 191 12.66 3.99 -15.83
C PHE A 191 13.95 4.78 -15.67
N GLU A 192 13.84 5.95 -15.07
CA GLU A 192 14.99 6.66 -14.54
C GLU A 192 15.48 5.95 -13.26
N LYS A 193 16.76 5.66 -13.21
CA LYS A 193 17.37 4.97 -12.06
C LYS A 193 17.81 5.98 -11.02
N VAL A 194 17.10 5.96 -9.90
CA VAL A 194 17.39 6.77 -8.72
C VAL A 194 17.84 5.90 -7.55
N GLU A 195 18.48 6.48 -6.54
CA GLU A 195 18.97 5.74 -5.37
C GLU A 195 17.89 5.56 -4.30
N TYR A 196 16.82 6.35 -4.35
CA TYR A 196 15.76 6.37 -3.33
C TYR A 196 14.54 5.54 -3.73
N ILE A 197 13.82 5.05 -2.72
CA ILE A 197 12.47 4.48 -2.88
C ILE A 197 11.40 5.54 -2.59
N GLY A 198 10.21 5.36 -3.17
CA GLY A 198 9.15 6.36 -3.12
C GLY A 198 9.31 7.43 -4.21
N ALA A 199 8.45 8.42 -4.18
CA ALA A 199 8.28 9.41 -5.26
C ALA A 199 9.21 10.64 -5.14
N PHE A 200 9.97 10.76 -4.05
CA PHE A 200 10.72 11.98 -3.75
C PHE A 200 12.16 11.69 -3.34
N GLY A 201 13.10 12.44 -3.91
CA GLY A 201 14.45 12.59 -3.40
C GLY A 201 14.54 13.68 -2.32
N THR A 202 15.75 13.98 -1.85
CA THR A 202 15.97 14.94 -0.76
C THR A 202 15.55 16.37 -1.12
N ASP A 203 15.73 16.76 -2.38
CA ASP A 203 15.53 18.13 -2.86
C ASP A 203 14.64 18.19 -4.11
N ASP A 204 13.98 17.09 -4.43
CA ASP A 204 13.12 16.98 -5.60
C ASP A 204 11.64 17.02 -5.20
N ASN A 205 11.09 18.23 -5.08
CA ASN A 205 9.67 18.44 -4.87
C ASN A 205 8.96 18.73 -6.20
N TRP A 206 8.79 17.71 -7.01
CA TRP A 206 8.13 17.82 -8.31
C TRP A 206 6.63 18.17 -8.23
N LEU A 207 6.03 18.14 -7.02
CA LEU A 207 4.65 18.58 -6.78
C LEU A 207 4.55 20.11 -6.63
N ASP A 208 5.65 20.79 -6.40
CA ASP A 208 5.65 22.23 -6.17
C ASP A 208 5.11 22.98 -7.38
N SER A 209 4.36 24.04 -7.11
CA SER A 209 3.76 24.94 -8.07
C SER A 209 2.56 24.44 -8.91
N TRP A 210 2.28 23.15 -8.98
CA TRP A 210 1.14 22.65 -9.77
C TRP A 210 0.11 21.83 -8.95
N THR A 211 0.39 21.53 -7.70
CA THR A 211 -0.56 20.90 -6.77
C THR A 211 -0.90 21.85 -5.63
N ASN A 212 -2.14 21.78 -5.14
CA ASN A 212 -2.57 22.49 -3.94
C ASN A 212 -3.21 21.50 -2.98
N PHE A 213 -2.54 21.29 -1.83
CA PHE A 213 -3.04 20.43 -0.75
C PHE A 213 -3.83 21.20 0.32
N ASP A 214 -3.89 22.53 0.21
CA ASP A 214 -4.73 23.40 1.02
C ASP A 214 -5.70 24.15 0.11
N PRO A 215 -6.73 23.46 -0.42
CA PRO A 215 -7.72 24.12 -1.26
C PRO A 215 -8.43 25.18 -0.43
N CYS A 216 -8.39 26.42 -0.89
CA CYS A 216 -9.17 27.50 -0.31
C CYS A 216 -10.64 27.08 -0.29
N LEU A 217 -11.21 27.03 0.90
CA LEU A 217 -12.62 26.87 1.12
C LEU A 217 -13.38 28.14 0.74
#